data_06efa8d321256a9936301949c2a85462
#
_entry.id   06efa8d321256a9936301949c2a85462
#
_cell.length_a   1.000
_cell.length_b   1.000
_cell.length_c   1.000
_cell.angle_alpha   90.00
_cell.angle_beta   90.00
_cell.angle_gamma   90.00
#
_symmetry.space_group_name_H-M   'P 1'
#
loop_
_entity.id
_entity.type
_entity.pdbx_description
1 polymer ?
#
loop_
_entity_poly.entity_id
_entity_poly.type
_entity_poly.pdbx_seq_one_letter_code
_entity_poly.pdbx_strand_id
1 'polypeptide(L)'
;LLEKGQVKERFQTFVDPQRKLAPNIVQLTGITDDMLVGAPSQEEALRAFLAFVDGRPLAAHNAEFDIGFVRAGCERYGIAFTPTFLDTLPLAQNLLPELGKYKLDIVCRHLNLPDFNHHRASDDAAMVGYMLVPFIQMLRDRGVNTLQQVNPALAKTSSLGKAKRMPKHLIVLAKNQTGLRNLYKLISLAHLNYFKRFPIMPKSEINRNREGLILGSACEAGELYQAIVRGKDWEELLRIASWYDYLEIQPLSNNGFMVRPDKNGRTIARDWEQIREWNRTVVRLGEELGKPVCATGDVHFLDPEDE
;
A
#
# COMPACT_ATOMS: atom_id res chain seq x y z
N LEU A 1 12.95 -2.28 18.59
CA LEU A 1 11.90 -2.51 19.58
C LEU A 1 11.65 -1.25 20.39
N LEU A 2 10.41 -0.77 20.39
CA LEU A 2 9.95 0.36 21.20
C LEU A 2 9.19 -0.19 22.42
N GLU A 3 9.63 0.20 23.62
CA GLU A 3 8.95 -0.18 24.86
C GLU A 3 8.89 1.02 25.80
N LYS A 4 7.71 1.31 26.35
CA LYS A 4 7.47 2.46 27.25
C LYS A 4 8.01 3.81 26.72
N GLY A 5 7.90 4.00 25.41
CA GLY A 5 8.37 5.22 24.73
C GLY A 5 9.88 5.30 24.49
N GLN A 6 10.62 4.24 24.69
CA GLN A 6 12.07 4.17 24.48
C GLN A 6 12.45 3.05 23.51
N VAL A 7 13.43 3.29 22.66
CA VAL A 7 14.05 2.25 21.83
C VAL A 7 14.93 1.38 22.74
N LYS A 8 14.55 0.13 22.92
CA LYS A 8 15.23 -0.84 23.80
C LYS A 8 16.25 -1.69 23.06
N GLU A 9 15.86 -2.16 21.89
CA GLU A 9 16.67 -3.06 21.08
C GLU A 9 16.58 -2.65 19.62
N ARG A 10 17.61 -2.99 18.87
CA ARG A 10 17.68 -2.76 17.43
C ARG A 10 18.07 -4.03 16.73
N PHE A 11 17.41 -4.32 15.61
CA PHE A 11 17.80 -5.35 14.66
C PHE A 11 18.16 -4.65 13.36
N GLN A 12 19.32 -4.97 12.85
CA GLN A 12 19.79 -4.49 11.55
C GLN A 12 20.66 -5.57 10.93
N THR A 13 20.45 -5.85 9.65
CA THR A 13 21.29 -6.76 8.87
C THR A 13 21.34 -6.29 7.42
N PHE A 14 22.45 -6.58 6.76
CA PHE A 14 22.48 -6.57 5.31
C PHE A 14 21.85 -7.87 4.80
N VAL A 15 21.56 -7.93 3.52
CA VAL A 15 21.05 -9.11 2.82
C VAL A 15 21.82 -9.26 1.53
N ASP A 16 22.34 -10.44 1.26
CA ASP A 16 22.95 -10.74 -0.03
C ASP A 16 21.86 -10.79 -1.12
N PRO A 17 21.86 -9.85 -2.09
CA PRO A 17 20.88 -9.83 -3.17
C PRO A 17 21.18 -10.89 -4.25
N GLN A 18 22.28 -11.66 -4.12
CA GLN A 18 22.76 -12.65 -5.09
C GLN A 18 22.99 -12.07 -6.51
N ARG A 19 23.20 -10.76 -6.58
CA ARG A 19 23.50 -10.01 -7.81
C ARG A 19 24.17 -8.70 -7.47
N LYS A 20 24.87 -8.11 -8.44
CA LYS A 20 25.42 -6.77 -8.28
C LYS A 20 24.34 -5.71 -8.10
N LEU A 21 24.61 -4.76 -7.25
CA LEU A 21 23.70 -3.62 -7.04
C LEU A 21 23.71 -2.70 -8.26
N ALA A 22 22.53 -2.25 -8.66
CA ALA A 22 22.40 -1.23 -9.69
C ALA A 22 22.97 0.11 -9.18
N PRO A 23 23.65 0.91 -10.05
CA PRO A 23 24.28 2.18 -9.63
C PRO A 23 23.32 3.17 -8.93
N ASN A 24 22.07 3.24 -9.36
CA ASN A 24 21.04 4.06 -8.73
C ASN A 24 20.71 3.61 -7.30
N ILE A 25 20.78 2.31 -7.01
CA ILE A 25 20.58 1.77 -5.65
C ILE A 25 21.77 2.14 -4.77
N VAL A 26 23.00 1.98 -5.27
CA VAL A 26 24.20 2.39 -4.54
C VAL A 26 24.15 3.90 -4.22
N GLN A 27 23.76 4.72 -5.19
CA GLN A 27 23.62 6.17 -4.99
C GLN A 27 22.54 6.52 -3.97
N LEU A 28 21.40 5.83 -3.99
CA LEU A 28 20.27 6.09 -3.10
C LEU A 28 20.55 5.65 -1.66
N THR A 29 21.10 4.45 -1.48
CA THR A 29 21.24 3.81 -0.16
C THR A 29 22.62 3.98 0.47
N GLY A 30 23.63 4.29 -0.33
CA GLY A 30 25.04 4.26 0.07
C GLY A 30 25.58 2.85 0.34
N ILE A 31 24.81 1.79 0.03
CA ILE A 31 25.23 0.38 0.18
C ILE A 31 26.00 -0.02 -1.07
N THR A 32 27.21 -0.55 -0.89
CA THR A 32 28.06 -1.05 -1.97
C THR A 32 28.13 -2.58 -1.96
N ASP A 33 28.51 -3.20 -3.08
CA ASP A 33 28.67 -4.65 -3.17
C ASP A 33 29.66 -5.18 -2.13
N ASP A 34 30.73 -4.44 -1.84
CA ASP A 34 31.74 -4.82 -0.84
C ASP A 34 31.16 -4.91 0.58
N MET A 35 30.15 -4.07 0.90
CA MET A 35 29.46 -4.12 2.20
C MET A 35 28.57 -5.33 2.34
N LEU A 36 28.22 -6.00 1.26
CA LEU A 36 27.36 -7.17 1.24
C LEU A 36 28.12 -8.50 1.25
N VAL A 37 29.45 -8.45 1.19
CA VAL A 37 30.27 -9.67 1.27
C VAL A 37 30.08 -10.35 2.61
N GLY A 38 29.60 -11.62 2.58
CA GLY A 38 29.30 -12.37 3.80
C GLY A 38 27.98 -12.02 4.47
N ALA A 39 27.15 -11.17 3.84
CA ALA A 39 25.80 -10.90 4.33
C ALA A 39 24.94 -12.18 4.26
N PRO A 40 23.97 -12.35 5.17
CA PRO A 40 23.06 -13.49 5.14
C PRO A 40 22.18 -13.46 3.88
N SER A 41 21.72 -14.64 3.49
CA SER A 41 20.72 -14.80 2.45
C SER A 41 19.40 -14.10 2.86
N GLN A 42 18.52 -13.87 1.89
CA GLN A 42 17.21 -13.28 2.16
C GLN A 42 16.40 -14.14 3.15
N GLU A 43 16.48 -15.47 3.02
CA GLU A 43 15.77 -16.38 3.92
C GLU A 43 16.28 -16.28 5.37
N GLU A 44 17.59 -16.32 5.57
CA GLU A 44 18.21 -16.20 6.89
C GLU A 44 17.88 -14.85 7.55
N ALA A 45 17.99 -13.77 6.78
CA ALA A 45 17.65 -12.43 7.26
C ALA A 45 16.17 -12.32 7.67
N LEU A 46 15.24 -12.88 6.88
CA LEU A 46 13.82 -12.89 7.19
C LEU A 46 13.52 -13.71 8.45
N ARG A 47 14.09 -14.89 8.59
CA ARG A 47 13.93 -15.72 9.80
C ARG A 47 14.47 -15.03 11.05
N ALA A 48 15.63 -14.39 10.95
CA ALA A 48 16.21 -13.62 12.05
C ALA A 48 15.34 -12.39 12.40
N PHE A 49 14.83 -11.68 11.41
CA PHE A 49 13.90 -10.57 11.61
C PHE A 49 12.61 -11.03 12.30
N LEU A 50 12.00 -12.11 11.86
CA LEU A 50 10.77 -12.62 12.46
C LEU A 50 10.99 -13.13 13.89
N ALA A 51 12.12 -13.74 14.18
CA ALA A 51 12.51 -14.11 15.55
C ALA A 51 12.67 -12.86 16.44
N PHE A 52 13.27 -11.78 15.93
CA PHE A 52 13.35 -10.50 16.63
C PHE A 52 11.98 -9.85 16.85
N VAL A 53 11.09 -9.91 15.86
CA VAL A 53 9.72 -9.36 15.95
C VAL A 53 8.91 -10.15 16.99
N ASP A 54 9.03 -11.46 17.04
CA ASP A 54 8.40 -12.34 18.04
C ASP A 54 6.89 -12.07 18.20
N GLY A 55 6.17 -11.99 17.07
CA GLY A 55 4.72 -11.74 17.04
C GLY A 55 4.26 -10.35 17.49
N ARG A 56 5.17 -9.44 17.82
CA ARG A 56 4.83 -8.06 18.22
C ARG A 56 4.26 -7.26 17.04
N PRO A 57 3.38 -6.28 17.31
CA PRO A 57 2.90 -5.38 16.29
C PRO A 57 4.05 -4.58 15.66
N LEU A 58 4.02 -4.45 14.33
CA LEU A 58 4.95 -3.65 13.56
C LEU A 58 4.43 -2.22 13.38
N ALA A 59 5.33 -1.27 13.19
CA ALA A 59 4.98 0.09 12.78
C ALA A 59 5.95 0.57 11.71
N ALA A 60 5.40 1.23 10.70
CA ALA A 60 6.18 1.86 9.66
C ALA A 60 5.46 3.11 9.13
N HIS A 61 6.18 3.94 8.39
CA HIS A 61 5.62 5.12 7.74
C HIS A 61 5.35 4.83 6.27
N ASN A 62 4.06 4.73 5.88
CA ASN A 62 3.61 4.12 4.64
C ASN A 62 3.82 2.59 4.66
N ALA A 63 3.34 1.97 5.71
CA ALA A 63 3.67 0.62 6.15
C ALA A 63 3.40 -0.49 5.11
N GLU A 64 2.45 -0.31 4.20
CA GLU A 64 2.17 -1.30 3.14
C GLU A 64 3.40 -1.54 2.24
N PHE A 65 4.27 -0.55 2.08
CA PHE A 65 5.52 -0.70 1.34
C PHE A 65 6.45 -1.70 2.04
N ASP A 66 6.82 -1.44 3.29
CA ASP A 66 7.75 -2.29 4.05
C ASP A 66 7.18 -3.68 4.30
N ILE A 67 5.92 -3.75 4.74
CA ILE A 67 5.20 -5.01 4.99
C ILE A 67 5.07 -5.83 3.71
N GLY A 68 4.86 -5.17 2.56
CA GLY A 68 4.77 -5.82 1.25
C GLY A 68 6.06 -6.54 0.87
N PHE A 69 7.22 -5.90 1.06
CA PHE A 69 8.52 -6.53 0.80
C PHE A 69 8.78 -7.74 1.71
N VAL A 70 8.52 -7.61 3.01
CA VAL A 70 8.68 -8.72 3.96
C VAL A 70 7.73 -9.86 3.61
N ARG A 71 6.48 -9.56 3.27
CA ARG A 71 5.47 -10.56 2.87
C ARG A 71 5.92 -11.32 1.62
N ALA A 72 6.31 -10.62 0.57
CA ALA A 72 6.76 -11.24 -0.67
C ALA A 72 8.00 -12.14 -0.46
N GLY A 73 8.93 -11.70 0.39
CA GLY A 73 10.07 -12.51 0.78
C GLY A 73 9.65 -13.75 1.56
N CYS A 74 8.77 -13.63 2.54
CA CYS A 74 8.25 -14.76 3.33
C CYS A 74 7.48 -15.77 2.46
N GLU A 75 6.64 -15.31 1.55
CA GLU A 75 5.91 -16.16 0.61
C GLU A 75 6.85 -16.99 -0.26
N ARG A 76 7.95 -16.40 -0.74
CA ARG A 76 8.97 -17.08 -1.55
C ARG A 76 9.58 -18.29 -0.84
N TYR A 77 9.74 -18.21 0.48
CA TYR A 77 10.38 -19.27 1.29
C TYR A 77 9.39 -20.08 2.13
N GLY A 78 8.07 -19.94 1.88
CA GLY A 78 7.05 -20.66 2.63
C GLY A 78 6.99 -20.30 4.12
N ILE A 79 7.41 -19.08 4.48
CA ILE A 79 7.40 -18.58 5.86
C ILE A 79 6.05 -17.90 6.12
N ALA A 80 5.34 -18.32 7.17
CA ALA A 80 4.10 -17.67 7.58
C ALA A 80 4.36 -16.25 8.10
N PHE A 81 3.66 -15.25 7.54
CA PHE A 81 3.79 -13.85 7.94
C PHE A 81 2.44 -13.13 7.90
N THR A 82 1.79 -13.03 9.04
CA THR A 82 0.50 -12.36 9.23
C THR A 82 0.59 -11.29 10.34
N PRO A 83 1.36 -10.21 10.13
CA PRO A 83 1.61 -9.24 11.17
C PRO A 83 0.39 -8.37 11.45
N THR A 84 0.23 -7.99 12.72
CA THR A 84 -0.51 -6.77 13.07
C THR A 84 0.43 -5.58 12.84
N PHE A 85 -0.03 -4.55 12.13
CA PHE A 85 0.81 -3.36 11.93
C PHE A 85 0.03 -2.06 12.02
N LEU A 86 0.77 -1.01 12.34
CA LEU A 86 0.30 0.36 12.45
C LEU A 86 1.01 1.22 11.40
N ASP A 87 0.25 1.88 10.54
CA ASP A 87 0.78 2.83 9.58
C ASP A 87 0.74 4.24 10.16
N THR A 88 1.93 4.83 10.32
CA THR A 88 2.05 6.18 10.88
C THR A 88 1.72 7.29 9.87
N LEU A 89 1.62 7.00 8.57
CA LEU A 89 1.22 7.98 7.56
C LEU A 89 -0.25 8.42 7.73
N PRO A 90 -1.25 7.50 7.75
CA PRO A 90 -2.63 7.89 8.05
C PRO A 90 -2.81 8.43 9.48
N LEU A 91 -1.99 8.00 10.44
CA LEU A 91 -1.96 8.61 11.77
C LEU A 91 -1.57 10.08 11.69
N ALA A 92 -0.45 10.40 11.05
CA ALA A 92 0.01 11.77 10.86
C ALA A 92 -1.04 12.63 10.16
N GLN A 93 -1.66 12.10 9.10
CA GLN A 93 -2.72 12.79 8.35
C GLN A 93 -3.94 13.14 9.21
N ASN A 94 -4.26 12.34 10.21
CA ASN A 94 -5.41 12.56 11.08
C ASN A 94 -5.08 13.35 12.35
N LEU A 95 -3.87 13.17 12.87
CA LEU A 95 -3.44 13.81 14.12
C LEU A 95 -2.89 15.21 13.90
N LEU A 96 -2.32 15.46 12.71
CA LEU A 96 -1.67 16.72 12.31
C LEU A 96 -2.30 17.27 11.02
N PRO A 97 -3.60 17.59 11.01
CA PRO A 97 -4.32 17.97 9.78
C PRO A 97 -3.83 19.29 9.16
N GLU A 98 -3.07 20.08 9.90
CA GLU A 98 -2.46 21.34 9.47
C GLU A 98 -1.25 21.15 8.53
N LEU A 99 -0.65 19.95 8.49
CA LEU A 99 0.48 19.68 7.60
C LEU A 99 0.00 19.51 6.15
N GLY A 100 0.67 20.20 5.23
CA GLY A 100 0.41 20.08 3.79
C GLY A 100 1.07 18.85 3.14
N LYS A 101 2.10 18.27 3.80
CA LYS A 101 2.88 17.10 3.35
C LYS A 101 3.23 16.24 4.55
N TYR A 102 3.22 14.91 4.33
CA TYR A 102 3.39 13.92 5.39
C TYR A 102 4.55 12.96 5.13
N LYS A 103 5.65 13.45 4.51
CA LYS A 103 6.90 12.69 4.45
C LYS A 103 7.48 12.55 5.86
N LEU A 104 8.21 11.45 6.11
CA LEU A 104 8.75 11.14 7.44
C LEU A 104 9.54 12.31 8.04
N ASP A 105 10.45 12.91 7.26
CA ASP A 105 11.24 14.06 7.65
C ASP A 105 10.40 15.29 8.05
N ILE A 106 9.33 15.55 7.31
CA ILE A 106 8.45 16.70 7.57
C ILE A 106 7.68 16.48 8.88
N VAL A 107 7.15 15.27 9.09
CA VAL A 107 6.42 14.94 10.31
C VAL A 107 7.35 14.95 11.52
N CYS A 108 8.55 14.37 11.41
CA CYS A 108 9.55 14.39 12.49
C CYS A 108 9.94 15.82 12.88
N ARG A 109 10.18 16.68 11.89
CA ARG A 109 10.50 18.09 12.13
C ARG A 109 9.36 18.86 12.79
N HIS A 110 8.13 18.62 12.36
CA HIS A 110 6.94 19.25 12.98
C HIS A 110 6.76 18.80 14.44
N LEU A 111 7.07 17.56 14.75
CA LEU A 111 7.04 17.03 16.12
C LEU A 111 8.28 17.38 16.95
N ASN A 112 9.21 18.19 16.42
CA ASN A 112 10.48 18.56 17.06
C ASN A 112 11.30 17.34 17.49
N LEU A 113 11.27 16.26 16.69
CA LEU A 113 12.12 15.09 16.93
C LEU A 113 13.56 15.36 16.49
N PRO A 114 14.55 14.63 17.05
CA PRO A 114 15.95 14.77 16.67
C PRO A 114 16.17 14.65 15.16
N ASP A 115 17.12 15.39 14.63
CA ASP A 115 17.53 15.27 13.23
C ASP A 115 18.23 13.93 12.98
N PHE A 116 18.12 13.36 11.79
CA PHE A 116 18.60 12.03 11.47
C PHE A 116 19.09 11.92 10.02
N ASN A 117 19.92 10.92 9.76
CA ASN A 117 20.41 10.62 8.42
C ASN A 117 19.34 9.87 7.61
N HIS A 118 18.74 10.57 6.66
CA HIS A 118 17.77 9.98 5.74
C HIS A 118 18.40 8.84 4.91
N HIS A 119 17.55 7.87 4.52
CA HIS A 119 17.89 6.72 3.67
C HIS A 119 18.76 5.65 4.33
N ARG A 120 18.85 5.65 5.66
CA ARG A 120 19.34 4.50 6.42
C ARG A 120 18.17 3.86 7.16
N ALA A 121 17.80 2.66 6.74
CA ALA A 121 16.62 1.95 7.24
C ALA A 121 16.54 1.86 8.78
N SER A 122 17.68 1.72 9.46
CA SER A 122 17.73 1.70 10.94
C SER A 122 17.38 3.04 11.56
N ASP A 123 17.76 4.14 10.92
CA ASP A 123 17.50 5.49 11.41
C ASP A 123 16.06 5.89 11.12
N ASP A 124 15.55 5.56 9.93
CA ASP A 124 14.14 5.75 9.56
C ASP A 124 13.23 4.94 10.50
N ALA A 125 13.57 3.69 10.81
CA ALA A 125 12.83 2.86 11.76
C ALA A 125 12.86 3.44 13.19
N ALA A 126 13.99 4.00 13.63
CA ALA A 126 14.08 4.67 14.94
C ALA A 126 13.19 5.92 14.99
N MET A 127 13.16 6.70 13.90
CA MET A 127 12.32 7.89 13.79
C MET A 127 10.83 7.54 13.85
N VAL A 128 10.41 6.46 13.19
CA VAL A 128 9.04 5.95 13.33
C VAL A 128 8.74 5.61 14.80
N GLY A 129 9.69 4.99 15.50
CA GLY A 129 9.56 4.71 16.93
C GLY A 129 9.38 5.98 17.77
N TYR A 130 10.23 6.97 17.57
CA TYR A 130 10.12 8.25 18.29
C TYR A 130 8.83 9.01 17.93
N MET A 131 8.38 8.96 16.69
CA MET A 131 7.14 9.59 16.25
C MET A 131 5.90 8.91 16.85
N LEU A 132 5.95 7.61 17.13
CA LEU A 132 4.84 6.90 17.76
C LEU A 132 4.56 7.39 19.19
N VAL A 133 5.56 7.88 19.92
CA VAL A 133 5.39 8.35 21.29
C VAL A 133 4.37 9.50 21.36
N PRO A 134 4.57 10.65 20.68
CA PRO A 134 3.57 11.71 20.67
C PRO A 134 2.25 11.28 20.02
N PHE A 135 2.26 10.42 18.99
CA PHE A 135 1.02 9.94 18.39
C PHE A 135 0.18 9.09 19.34
N ILE A 136 0.81 8.23 20.14
CA ILE A 136 0.12 7.45 21.19
C ILE A 136 -0.49 8.38 22.23
N GLN A 137 0.22 9.44 22.62
CA GLN A 137 -0.33 10.42 23.55
C GLN A 137 -1.54 11.15 22.95
N MET A 138 -1.42 11.65 21.72
CA MET A 138 -2.53 12.30 21.02
C MET A 138 -3.76 11.39 20.84
N LEU A 139 -3.53 10.09 20.64
CA LEU A 139 -4.60 9.09 20.56
C LEU A 139 -5.27 8.88 21.91
N ARG A 140 -4.48 8.78 22.98
CA ARG A 140 -5.00 8.66 24.37
C ARG A 140 -5.83 9.87 24.77
N ASP A 141 -5.39 11.05 24.44
CA ASP A 141 -6.12 12.30 24.68
C ASP A 141 -7.48 12.34 23.97
N ARG A 142 -7.63 11.54 22.89
CA ARG A 142 -8.88 11.31 22.16
C ARG A 142 -9.66 10.07 22.64
N GLY A 143 -9.25 9.46 23.75
CA GLY A 143 -9.90 8.26 24.33
C GLY A 143 -9.58 6.95 23.60
N VAL A 144 -8.54 6.92 22.76
CA VAL A 144 -8.10 5.73 22.02
C VAL A 144 -6.98 5.05 22.82
N ASN A 145 -7.28 3.92 23.45
CA ASN A 145 -6.37 3.23 24.37
C ASN A 145 -5.87 1.87 23.86
N THR A 146 -6.43 1.36 22.77
CA THR A 146 -6.05 0.06 22.19
C THR A 146 -5.87 0.16 20.67
N LEU A 147 -5.07 -0.74 20.09
CA LEU A 147 -4.86 -0.81 18.63
C LEU A 147 -6.17 -1.01 17.86
N GLN A 148 -7.09 -1.79 18.41
CA GLN A 148 -8.40 -2.03 17.78
C GLN A 148 -9.25 -0.76 17.66
N GLN A 149 -9.05 0.21 18.56
CA GLN A 149 -9.77 1.47 18.56
C GLN A 149 -9.19 2.49 17.57
N VAL A 150 -7.95 2.33 17.11
CA VAL A 150 -7.26 3.30 16.24
C VAL A 150 -8.03 3.52 14.94
N ASN A 151 -8.28 2.46 14.16
CA ASN A 151 -8.96 2.59 12.88
C ASN A 151 -10.38 3.19 12.99
N PRO A 152 -11.24 2.76 13.92
CA PRO A 152 -12.55 3.40 14.14
C PRO A 152 -12.46 4.87 14.54
N ALA A 153 -11.48 5.24 15.36
CA ALA A 153 -11.27 6.61 15.79
C ALA A 153 -10.81 7.50 14.63
N LEU A 154 -9.82 7.04 13.84
CA LEU A 154 -9.36 7.77 12.66
C LEU A 154 -10.46 7.93 11.61
N ALA A 155 -11.32 6.93 11.43
CA ALA A 155 -12.46 7.03 10.53
C ALA A 155 -13.48 8.11 10.95
N LYS A 156 -13.63 8.37 12.25
CA LYS A 156 -14.53 9.41 12.79
C LYS A 156 -13.94 10.81 12.67
N THR A 157 -12.64 10.96 12.84
CA THR A 157 -11.95 12.26 12.87
C THR A 157 -11.38 12.68 11.54
N SER A 158 -11.42 11.83 10.52
CA SER A 158 -10.93 12.18 9.19
C SER A 158 -11.79 13.26 8.53
N SER A 159 -11.70 14.47 9.09
CA SER A 159 -12.08 15.72 8.42
C SER A 159 -11.07 16.12 7.33
N LEU A 160 -10.08 15.27 7.07
CA LEU A 160 -9.14 15.44 5.96
C LEU A 160 -9.91 15.43 4.66
N GLY A 161 -10.28 16.64 4.33
CA GLY A 161 -10.92 17.04 3.12
C GLY A 161 -12.17 16.21 2.87
N LYS A 162 -13.28 16.86 2.75
CA LYS A 162 -14.50 16.40 2.07
C LYS A 162 -14.28 15.95 0.60
N ALA A 163 -13.08 15.63 0.22
CA ALA A 163 -12.82 14.72 -0.88
C ALA A 163 -13.41 13.39 -0.42
N LYS A 164 -14.70 13.17 -0.76
CA LYS A 164 -15.33 11.84 -0.69
C LYS A 164 -14.31 10.88 -1.25
N ARG A 165 -13.60 10.13 -0.38
CA ARG A 165 -12.80 8.99 -0.86
C ARG A 165 -13.80 7.98 -1.39
N MET A 166 -14.09 8.11 -2.68
CA MET A 166 -14.92 7.14 -3.36
C MET A 166 -14.20 5.81 -3.28
N PRO A 167 -14.88 4.74 -2.92
CA PRO A 167 -14.34 3.40 -3.02
C PRO A 167 -13.80 3.17 -4.42
N LYS A 168 -12.78 2.33 -4.52
CA LYS A 168 -12.14 1.99 -5.78
C LYS A 168 -12.63 0.63 -6.23
N HIS A 169 -12.75 0.45 -7.53
CA HIS A 169 -13.07 -0.85 -8.10
C HIS A 169 -11.92 -1.83 -7.85
N LEU A 170 -12.27 -3.08 -7.65
CA LEU A 170 -11.36 -4.18 -7.42
C LEU A 170 -11.97 -5.45 -8.00
N ILE A 171 -11.18 -6.23 -8.73
CA ILE A 171 -11.58 -7.58 -9.13
C ILE A 171 -11.06 -8.56 -8.08
N VAL A 172 -11.95 -9.47 -7.65
CA VAL A 172 -11.62 -10.54 -6.72
C VAL A 172 -12.11 -11.85 -7.31
N LEU A 173 -11.19 -12.75 -7.60
CA LEU A 173 -11.48 -14.07 -8.14
C LEU A 173 -11.17 -15.15 -7.11
N ALA A 174 -11.99 -16.19 -7.04
CA ALA A 174 -11.73 -17.36 -6.21
C ALA A 174 -10.88 -18.37 -7.00
N LYS A 175 -9.68 -18.66 -6.53
CA LYS A 175 -8.76 -19.64 -7.11
C LYS A 175 -9.14 -21.09 -6.77
N ASN A 176 -9.75 -21.28 -5.59
CA ASN A 176 -10.10 -22.60 -5.05
C ASN A 176 -11.24 -22.48 -4.02
N GLN A 177 -11.62 -23.58 -3.39
CA GLN A 177 -12.69 -23.63 -2.39
C GLN A 177 -12.40 -22.77 -1.15
N THR A 178 -11.14 -22.62 -0.75
CA THR A 178 -10.74 -21.71 0.34
C THR A 178 -10.99 -20.26 -0.07
N GLY A 179 -10.57 -19.89 -1.28
CA GLY A 179 -10.84 -18.56 -1.84
C GLY A 179 -12.33 -18.26 -1.97
N LEU A 180 -13.15 -19.25 -2.40
CA LEU A 180 -14.58 -19.07 -2.49
C LEU A 180 -15.20 -18.77 -1.11
N ARG A 181 -14.81 -19.51 -0.07
CA ARG A 181 -15.24 -19.22 1.31
C ARG A 181 -14.81 -17.85 1.79
N ASN A 182 -13.56 -17.48 1.50
CA ASN A 182 -13.03 -16.16 1.87
C ASN A 182 -13.75 -15.04 1.12
N LEU A 183 -14.10 -15.24 -0.17
CA LEU A 183 -14.89 -14.29 -0.94
C LEU A 183 -16.28 -14.08 -0.33
N TYR A 184 -16.99 -15.13 0.01
CA TYR A 184 -18.30 -15.04 0.68
C TYR A 184 -18.21 -14.33 2.03
N LYS A 185 -17.16 -14.62 2.81
CA LYS A 185 -16.90 -13.94 4.08
C LYS A 185 -16.66 -12.45 3.88
N LEU A 186 -15.87 -12.07 2.88
CA LEU A 186 -15.60 -10.66 2.56
C LEU A 186 -16.87 -9.94 2.11
N ILE A 187 -17.70 -10.57 1.26
CA ILE A 187 -18.97 -9.99 0.84
C ILE A 187 -19.89 -9.79 2.05
N SER A 188 -19.99 -10.78 2.94
CA SER A 188 -20.79 -10.68 4.16
C SER A 188 -20.30 -9.54 5.06
N LEU A 189 -18.96 -9.41 5.28
CA LEU A 189 -18.37 -8.32 6.04
C LEU A 189 -18.66 -6.95 5.40
N ALA A 190 -18.56 -6.85 4.08
CA ALA A 190 -18.84 -5.61 3.35
C ALA A 190 -20.28 -5.14 3.55
N HIS A 191 -21.26 -6.07 3.59
CA HIS A 191 -22.67 -5.75 3.80
C HIS A 191 -23.02 -5.51 5.26
N LEU A 192 -22.50 -6.30 6.18
CA LEU A 192 -22.87 -6.24 7.60
C LEU A 192 -22.12 -5.15 8.36
N ASN A 193 -20.83 -4.97 8.08
CA ASN A 193 -19.95 -4.11 8.90
C ASN A 193 -19.53 -2.83 8.19
N TYR A 194 -19.48 -2.84 6.85
CA TYR A 194 -18.91 -1.74 6.06
C TYR A 194 -19.86 -1.14 5.04
N PHE A 195 -21.13 -1.46 5.11
CA PHE A 195 -22.15 -0.87 4.25
C PHE A 195 -22.39 0.60 4.61
N LYS A 196 -22.27 1.47 3.63
CA LYS A 196 -22.64 2.90 3.75
C LYS A 196 -23.74 3.21 2.72
N ARG A 197 -23.38 3.62 1.53
CA ARG A 197 -24.31 3.78 0.40
C ARG A 197 -24.34 2.53 -0.47
N PHE A 198 -23.26 1.79 -0.45
CA PHE A 198 -23.03 0.49 -1.09
C PHE A 198 -22.01 -0.28 -0.23
N PRO A 199 -21.89 -1.61 -0.42
CA PRO A 199 -20.93 -2.41 0.33
C PRO A 199 -19.50 -1.98 0.00
N ILE A 200 -18.66 -1.81 1.02
CA ILE A 200 -17.25 -1.45 0.88
C ILE A 200 -16.42 -2.57 1.49
N MET A 201 -15.33 -2.90 0.83
CA MET A 201 -14.41 -3.94 1.28
C MET A 201 -13.06 -3.32 1.63
N PRO A 202 -12.75 -3.11 2.92
CA PRO A 202 -11.46 -2.56 3.31
C PRO A 202 -10.30 -3.47 2.91
N LYS A 203 -9.19 -2.90 2.41
CA LYS A 203 -7.98 -3.67 2.07
C LYS A 203 -7.47 -4.52 3.23
N SER A 204 -7.59 -4.03 4.46
CA SER A 204 -7.20 -4.80 5.67
C SER A 204 -7.99 -6.10 5.82
N GLU A 205 -9.30 -6.10 5.51
CA GLU A 205 -10.11 -7.31 5.54
C GLU A 205 -9.78 -8.25 4.38
N ILE A 206 -9.50 -7.68 3.20
CA ILE A 206 -9.04 -8.46 2.04
C ILE A 206 -7.71 -9.16 2.38
N ASN A 207 -6.75 -8.45 2.95
CA ASN A 207 -5.44 -9.00 3.32
C ASN A 207 -5.57 -10.14 4.36
N ARG A 208 -6.47 -10.00 5.35
CA ARG A 208 -6.72 -11.05 6.35
C ARG A 208 -7.36 -12.32 5.76
N ASN A 209 -8.05 -12.20 4.65
CA ASN A 209 -8.79 -13.28 4.01
C ASN A 209 -8.28 -13.56 2.58
N ARG A 210 -7.00 -13.25 2.30
CA ARG A 210 -6.43 -13.29 0.95
C ARG A 210 -6.19 -14.70 0.42
N GLU A 211 -6.06 -15.68 1.30
CA GLU A 211 -5.78 -17.06 0.91
C GLU A 211 -6.80 -17.58 -0.11
N GLY A 212 -6.30 -18.12 -1.22
CA GLY A 212 -7.11 -18.65 -2.32
C GLY A 212 -7.82 -17.61 -3.17
N LEU A 213 -7.54 -16.31 -2.99
CA LEU A 213 -8.05 -15.23 -3.83
C LEU A 213 -6.97 -14.76 -4.82
N ILE A 214 -7.44 -14.26 -5.95
CA ILE A 214 -6.65 -13.54 -6.96
C ILE A 214 -7.26 -12.14 -7.08
N LEU A 215 -6.42 -11.11 -6.98
CA LEU A 215 -6.84 -9.72 -7.03
C LEU A 215 -6.36 -9.05 -8.32
N GLY A 216 -7.30 -8.42 -9.04
CA GLY A 216 -7.02 -7.63 -10.24
C GLY A 216 -7.17 -6.13 -10.00
N SER A 217 -6.42 -5.32 -10.75
CA SER A 217 -6.40 -3.87 -10.58
C SER A 217 -7.69 -3.15 -11.02
N ALA A 218 -8.58 -3.88 -11.67
CA ALA A 218 -9.84 -3.41 -12.23
C ALA A 218 -9.71 -2.29 -13.31
N CYS A 219 -10.82 -1.65 -13.62
CA CYS A 219 -10.98 -0.64 -14.67
C CYS A 219 -10.39 0.72 -14.28
N GLU A 220 -10.76 1.77 -15.03
CA GLU A 220 -10.37 3.16 -14.79
C GLU A 220 -10.79 3.70 -13.41
N ALA A 221 -11.84 3.13 -12.79
CA ALA A 221 -12.25 3.46 -11.42
C ALA A 221 -11.43 2.72 -10.35
N GLY A 222 -10.52 1.83 -10.74
CA GLY A 222 -9.56 1.15 -9.88
C GLY A 222 -8.54 2.10 -9.27
N GLU A 223 -7.90 1.68 -8.18
CA GLU A 223 -6.92 2.52 -7.49
C GLU A 223 -5.69 2.80 -8.34
N LEU A 224 -5.18 1.78 -9.05
CA LEU A 224 -3.98 1.92 -9.88
C LEU A 224 -4.21 2.90 -11.03
N TYR A 225 -5.25 2.70 -11.82
CA TYR A 225 -5.53 3.58 -12.95
C TYR A 225 -5.78 5.02 -12.51
N GLN A 226 -6.53 5.21 -11.42
CA GLN A 226 -6.74 6.54 -10.83
C GLN A 226 -5.47 7.19 -10.30
N ALA A 227 -4.49 6.41 -9.84
CA ALA A 227 -3.18 6.93 -9.43
C ALA A 227 -2.38 7.42 -10.66
N ILE A 228 -2.41 6.67 -11.76
CA ILE A 228 -1.79 7.04 -13.04
C ILE A 228 -2.40 8.35 -13.58
N VAL A 229 -3.72 8.43 -13.64
CA VAL A 229 -4.46 9.63 -14.09
C VAL A 229 -4.09 10.86 -13.25
N ARG A 230 -3.83 10.69 -11.95
CA ARG A 230 -3.42 11.78 -11.04
C ARG A 230 -1.94 12.12 -11.11
N GLY A 231 -1.19 11.49 -12.00
CA GLY A 231 0.23 11.75 -12.18
C GLY A 231 1.09 11.39 -10.96
N LYS A 232 0.75 10.29 -10.26
CA LYS A 232 1.57 9.77 -9.17
C LYS A 232 2.94 9.36 -9.70
N ASP A 233 3.98 9.50 -8.86
CA ASP A 233 5.32 9.09 -9.23
C ASP A 233 5.43 7.57 -9.42
N TRP A 234 6.49 7.14 -10.09
CA TRP A 234 6.68 5.74 -10.48
C TRP A 234 6.79 4.81 -9.27
N GLU A 235 7.43 5.25 -8.21
CA GLU A 235 7.60 4.49 -6.98
C GLU A 235 6.24 4.22 -6.31
N GLU A 236 5.37 5.24 -6.23
CA GLU A 236 4.03 5.07 -5.70
C GLU A 236 3.16 4.17 -6.59
N LEU A 237 3.31 4.27 -7.92
CA LEU A 237 2.62 3.38 -8.86
C LEU A 237 3.06 1.92 -8.71
N LEU A 238 4.35 1.65 -8.58
CA LEU A 238 4.89 0.32 -8.29
C LEU A 238 4.34 -0.23 -6.98
N ARG A 239 4.32 0.59 -5.93
CA ARG A 239 3.76 0.21 -4.63
C ARG A 239 2.28 -0.18 -4.72
N ILE A 240 1.48 0.59 -5.45
CA ILE A 240 0.06 0.29 -5.64
C ILE A 240 -0.10 -0.99 -6.47
N ALA A 241 0.62 -1.11 -7.58
CA ALA A 241 0.56 -2.25 -8.49
C ALA A 241 1.02 -3.56 -7.83
N SER A 242 2.00 -3.49 -6.91
CA SER A 242 2.53 -4.67 -6.20
C SER A 242 1.48 -5.41 -5.37
N TRP A 243 0.41 -4.74 -4.94
CA TRP A 243 -0.64 -5.33 -4.11
C TRP A 243 -1.56 -6.29 -4.89
N TYR A 244 -1.69 -6.12 -6.21
CA TYR A 244 -2.51 -6.96 -7.08
C TYR A 244 -1.75 -8.19 -7.55
N ASP A 245 -2.46 -9.25 -7.90
CA ASP A 245 -1.89 -10.47 -8.48
C ASP A 245 -1.73 -10.31 -9.99
N TYR A 246 -2.61 -9.54 -10.64
CA TYR A 246 -2.52 -9.16 -12.04
C TYR A 246 -3.04 -7.73 -12.26
N LEU A 247 -2.67 -7.12 -13.37
CA LEU A 247 -3.11 -5.78 -13.75
C LEU A 247 -4.05 -5.85 -14.95
N GLU A 248 -4.89 -4.84 -15.11
CA GLU A 248 -5.87 -4.77 -16.21
C GLU A 248 -5.69 -3.51 -17.04
N ILE A 249 -5.87 -3.69 -18.34
CA ILE A 249 -6.10 -2.62 -19.30
C ILE A 249 -7.42 -2.85 -20.02
N GLN A 250 -8.03 -1.78 -20.49
CA GLN A 250 -9.28 -1.85 -21.23
C GLN A 250 -9.12 -1.24 -22.64
N PRO A 251 -10.00 -1.59 -23.61
CA PRO A 251 -10.07 -0.90 -24.88
C PRO A 251 -10.19 0.61 -24.68
N LEU A 252 -9.57 1.38 -25.55
CA LEU A 252 -9.59 2.85 -25.45
C LEU A 252 -11.03 3.40 -25.46
N SER A 253 -11.92 2.74 -26.19
CA SER A 253 -13.35 3.12 -26.29
C SER A 253 -14.05 3.16 -24.94
N ASN A 254 -13.73 2.20 -24.02
CA ASN A 254 -14.33 2.16 -22.68
C ASN A 254 -14.01 3.42 -21.87
N ASN A 255 -12.85 4.00 -22.13
CA ASN A 255 -12.40 5.24 -21.48
C ASN A 255 -12.65 6.50 -22.32
N GLY A 256 -13.42 6.40 -23.40
CA GLY A 256 -13.72 7.49 -24.33
C GLY A 256 -14.43 8.69 -23.68
N PHE A 257 -15.12 8.48 -22.57
CA PHE A 257 -15.71 9.56 -21.80
C PHE A 257 -14.66 10.52 -21.21
N MET A 258 -13.43 10.07 -21.00
CA MET A 258 -12.34 10.88 -20.43
C MET A 258 -11.86 11.98 -21.36
N VAL A 259 -12.02 11.82 -22.67
CA VAL A 259 -11.69 12.86 -23.67
C VAL A 259 -12.87 13.76 -24.00
N ARG A 260 -14.07 13.44 -23.48
CA ARG A 260 -15.26 14.29 -23.68
C ARG A 260 -15.26 15.42 -22.64
N PRO A 261 -15.54 16.67 -23.05
CA PRO A 261 -15.64 17.77 -22.10
C PRO A 261 -16.86 17.60 -21.16
N ASP A 262 -16.66 17.91 -19.89
CA ASP A 262 -17.75 18.04 -18.92
C ASP A 262 -18.58 19.31 -19.20
N LYS A 263 -19.59 19.55 -18.37
CA LYS A 263 -20.44 20.76 -18.43
C LYS A 263 -19.68 22.12 -18.29
N ASN A 264 -18.41 22.05 -17.84
CA ASN A 264 -17.54 23.20 -17.69
C ASN A 264 -16.45 23.25 -18.79
N GLY A 265 -16.52 22.38 -19.81
CA GLY A 265 -15.56 22.29 -20.87
C GLY A 265 -14.24 21.60 -20.50
N ARG A 266 -14.16 20.91 -19.33
CA ARG A 266 -12.95 20.23 -18.86
C ARG A 266 -12.99 18.77 -19.24
N THR A 267 -11.84 18.24 -19.70
CA THR A 267 -11.63 16.81 -19.98
C THR A 267 -10.73 16.20 -18.89
N ILE A 268 -10.86 14.89 -18.67
CA ILE A 268 -9.96 14.11 -17.79
C ILE A 268 -8.67 13.80 -18.53
N ALA A 269 -8.78 13.32 -19.76
CA ALA A 269 -7.67 13.10 -20.67
C ALA A 269 -7.64 14.20 -21.74
N ARG A 270 -6.46 14.62 -22.13
CA ARG A 270 -6.25 15.60 -23.20
C ARG A 270 -6.74 15.06 -24.55
N ASP A 271 -6.40 13.81 -24.85
CA ASP A 271 -6.66 13.12 -26.10
C ASP A 271 -6.58 11.59 -25.95
N TRP A 272 -6.88 10.86 -27.00
CA TRP A 272 -6.82 9.39 -27.05
C TRP A 272 -5.40 8.84 -26.84
N GLU A 273 -4.36 9.60 -27.21
CA GLU A 273 -2.98 9.18 -27.02
C GLU A 273 -2.63 9.16 -25.52
N GLN A 274 -3.14 10.10 -24.75
CA GLN A 274 -2.95 10.09 -23.31
C GLN A 274 -3.58 8.87 -22.64
N ILE A 275 -4.76 8.42 -23.08
CA ILE A 275 -5.36 7.17 -22.57
C ILE A 275 -4.48 5.98 -22.95
N ARG A 276 -3.94 5.97 -24.16
CA ARG A 276 -3.00 4.92 -24.60
C ARG A 276 -1.72 4.93 -23.79
N GLU A 277 -1.18 6.08 -23.43
CA GLU A 277 -0.03 6.21 -22.56
C GLU A 277 -0.31 5.65 -21.14
N TRP A 278 -1.49 5.88 -20.59
CA TRP A 278 -1.90 5.30 -19.31
C TRP A 278 -1.97 3.77 -19.38
N ASN A 279 -2.52 3.20 -20.43
CA ASN A 279 -2.51 1.74 -20.65
C ASN A 279 -1.07 1.21 -20.79
N ARG A 280 -0.19 1.89 -21.52
CA ARG A 280 1.24 1.53 -21.61
C ARG A 280 1.92 1.58 -20.24
N THR A 281 1.56 2.54 -19.40
CA THR A 281 2.06 2.63 -18.04
C THR A 281 1.68 1.41 -17.21
N VAL A 282 0.45 0.92 -17.32
CA VAL A 282 0.01 -0.33 -16.66
C VAL A 282 0.83 -1.53 -17.17
N VAL A 283 1.04 -1.61 -18.49
CA VAL A 283 1.85 -2.70 -19.10
C VAL A 283 3.27 -2.68 -18.54
N ARG A 284 3.93 -1.52 -18.55
CA ARG A 284 5.30 -1.37 -18.01
C ARG A 284 5.40 -1.73 -16.52
N LEU A 285 4.39 -1.38 -15.72
CA LEU A 285 4.33 -1.78 -14.30
C LEU A 285 4.21 -3.31 -14.17
N GLY A 286 3.41 -3.94 -15.02
CA GLY A 286 3.31 -5.40 -15.06
C GLY A 286 4.63 -6.07 -15.44
N GLU A 287 5.32 -5.57 -16.45
CA GLU A 287 6.63 -6.05 -16.88
C GLU A 287 7.68 -5.93 -15.76
N GLU A 288 7.76 -4.75 -15.12
CA GLU A 288 8.73 -4.50 -14.05
C GLU A 288 8.46 -5.36 -12.81
N LEU A 289 7.19 -5.61 -12.48
CA LEU A 289 6.79 -6.44 -11.33
C LEU A 289 6.69 -7.94 -11.68
N GLY A 290 6.88 -8.33 -12.93
CA GLY A 290 6.71 -9.72 -13.39
C GLY A 290 5.27 -10.22 -13.24
N LYS A 291 4.27 -9.33 -13.37
CA LYS A 291 2.86 -9.65 -13.21
C LYS A 291 2.13 -9.72 -14.56
N PRO A 292 1.15 -10.63 -14.69
CA PRO A 292 0.29 -10.65 -15.88
C PRO A 292 -0.44 -9.33 -16.04
N VAL A 293 -0.58 -8.88 -17.29
CA VAL A 293 -1.47 -7.77 -17.67
C VAL A 293 -2.53 -8.34 -18.61
N CYS A 294 -3.79 -8.23 -18.19
CA CYS A 294 -4.93 -8.75 -18.93
C CYS A 294 -5.68 -7.61 -19.63
N ALA A 295 -6.08 -7.82 -20.88
CA ALA A 295 -7.03 -6.94 -21.54
C ALA A 295 -8.45 -7.44 -21.26
N THR A 296 -9.31 -6.58 -20.68
CA THR A 296 -10.70 -6.89 -20.33
C THR A 296 -11.65 -5.96 -21.04
N GLY A 297 -12.85 -6.46 -21.40
CA GLY A 297 -13.83 -5.71 -22.19
C GLY A 297 -14.77 -4.84 -21.35
N ASP A 298 -14.79 -5.03 -20.01
CA ASP A 298 -15.75 -4.36 -19.10
C ASP A 298 -17.21 -4.54 -19.52
N VAL A 299 -17.57 -5.78 -19.87
CA VAL A 299 -18.88 -6.15 -20.40
C VAL A 299 -19.95 -6.04 -19.32
N HIS A 300 -21.01 -5.28 -19.56
CA HIS A 300 -22.10 -5.03 -18.64
C HIS A 300 -23.42 -5.71 -19.03
N PHE A 301 -23.56 -6.10 -20.28
CA PHE A 301 -24.76 -6.80 -20.79
C PHE A 301 -24.38 -7.87 -21.80
N LEU A 302 -25.28 -8.81 -22.02
CA LEU A 302 -25.06 -9.96 -22.88
C LEU A 302 -25.30 -9.61 -24.35
N ASP A 303 -26.41 -8.96 -24.61
CA ASP A 303 -26.85 -8.59 -25.96
C ASP A 303 -26.79 -7.07 -26.15
N PRO A 304 -26.47 -6.56 -27.35
CA PRO A 304 -26.40 -5.11 -27.64
C PRO A 304 -27.70 -4.36 -27.33
N GLU A 305 -28.84 -5.04 -27.40
CA GLU A 305 -30.18 -4.48 -27.14
C GLU A 305 -30.44 -4.22 -25.64
N ASP A 306 -29.59 -4.75 -24.77
CA ASP A 306 -29.68 -4.56 -23.32
C ASP A 306 -28.97 -3.26 -22.83
N GLU A 307 -28.40 -2.46 -23.75
CA GLU A 307 -27.66 -1.22 -23.48
C GLU A 307 -28.56 -0.10 -22.88
#